data_18dea3fb0afbf576755ff1645e27ab77
#
_entry.id   18dea3fb0afbf576755ff1645e27ab77
#
_cell.length_a   1.000
_cell.length_b   1.000
_cell.length_c   1.000
_cell.angle_alpha   90.00
_cell.angle_beta   90.00
_cell.angle_gamma   90.00
#
_symmetry.space_group_name_H-M   'P 1'
#
loop_
_entity.id
_entity.type
_entity.pdbx_description
1 polymer ?
#
loop_
_entity_poly.entity_id
_entity_poly.type
_entity_poly.pdbx_seq_one_letter_code
_entity_poly.pdbx_strand_id
1 'polypeptide(L)'
;TKDEKKQLERGQEIFRSLCFACHGFDGNGMPIAGREGATLAPPLAGSKTAVQGDAIVRVMMNGLTGPINGKTYEAQMVPMATNNDQWIADVTSYIRKAFGNNGKLVEKKQVAALRKELSKRITPWSIEELQALYPQPLKNRSAWKLTASHGTKDVDKAVDGDLASRWDSHGSQAPDMWFQIDLPEATDISGLVLDTGKSHNDYPRQYKIELSLNGTEWEKPVLQGKGEAGSAEYLFPKPAKAKSIRISQTGEAKGTYWSIHELEVLGVVK
;
A
#
# COMPACT_ATOMS: atom_id res chain seq x y z
N THR A 1 -20.74 2.33 0.25
CA THR A 1 -21.97 3.17 0.06
C THR A 1 -22.54 2.94 -1.34
N LYS A 2 -23.79 3.42 -1.60
CA LYS A 2 -24.43 3.33 -2.92
C LYS A 2 -23.67 4.14 -3.99
N ASP A 3 -23.11 5.27 -3.59
CA ASP A 3 -22.34 6.13 -4.50
C ASP A 3 -20.97 5.53 -4.86
N GLU A 4 -20.29 4.90 -3.91
CA GLU A 4 -19.07 4.15 -4.18
C GLU A 4 -19.31 3.00 -5.17
N LYS A 5 -20.41 2.26 -5.00
CA LYS A 5 -20.77 1.18 -5.91
C LYS A 5 -20.97 1.70 -7.33
N LYS A 6 -21.73 2.81 -7.50
CA LYS A 6 -21.92 3.45 -8.80
C LYS A 6 -20.61 3.95 -9.41
N GLN A 7 -19.70 4.49 -8.59
CA GLN A 7 -18.39 4.91 -9.05
C GLN A 7 -17.59 3.74 -9.60
N LEU A 8 -17.57 2.62 -8.90
CA LEU A 8 -16.87 1.41 -9.33
C LEU A 8 -17.49 0.80 -10.60
N GLU A 9 -18.81 0.81 -10.73
CA GLU A 9 -19.52 0.34 -11.93
C GLU A 9 -19.13 1.17 -13.17
N ARG A 10 -19.14 2.51 -13.09
CA ARG A 10 -18.66 3.37 -14.20
C ARG A 10 -17.18 3.13 -14.51
N GLY A 11 -16.33 3.00 -13.48
CA GLY A 11 -14.92 2.69 -13.67
C GLY A 11 -14.68 1.35 -14.36
N GLN A 12 -15.49 0.34 -14.05
CA GLN A 12 -15.46 -0.97 -14.70
C GLN A 12 -15.84 -0.87 -16.19
N GLU A 13 -16.87 -0.10 -16.51
CA GLU A 13 -17.29 0.13 -17.90
C GLU A 13 -16.17 0.79 -18.70
N ILE A 14 -15.54 1.82 -18.15
CA ILE A 14 -14.38 2.49 -18.77
C ILE A 14 -13.24 1.50 -18.98
N PHE A 15 -12.89 0.74 -17.96
CA PHE A 15 -11.81 -0.24 -18.05
C PHE A 15 -12.07 -1.27 -19.13
N ARG A 16 -13.28 -1.80 -19.19
CA ARG A 16 -13.69 -2.82 -20.15
C ARG A 16 -13.83 -2.31 -21.59
N SER A 17 -14.01 -1.01 -21.77
CA SER A 17 -14.13 -0.42 -23.12
C SER A 17 -12.78 0.04 -23.68
N LEU A 18 -11.80 0.36 -22.84
CA LEU A 18 -10.53 0.96 -23.28
C LEU A 18 -9.30 0.27 -22.70
N CYS A 19 -9.19 0.16 -21.39
CA CYS A 19 -7.94 -0.20 -20.72
C CYS A 19 -7.58 -1.68 -20.91
N PHE A 20 -8.59 -2.57 -21.05
CA PHE A 20 -8.41 -4.00 -21.22
C PHE A 20 -7.52 -4.36 -22.41
N ALA A 21 -7.51 -3.51 -23.45
CA ALA A 21 -6.76 -3.76 -24.69
C ALA A 21 -5.25 -3.99 -24.43
N CYS A 22 -4.69 -3.31 -23.42
CA CYS A 22 -3.30 -3.49 -23.01
C CYS A 22 -3.18 -4.24 -21.68
N HIS A 23 -4.15 -4.03 -20.74
CA HIS A 23 -4.06 -4.57 -19.38
C HIS A 23 -4.79 -5.90 -19.16
N GLY A 24 -5.49 -6.43 -20.17
CA GLY A 24 -6.30 -7.65 -20.04
C GLY A 24 -7.54 -7.42 -19.17
N PHE A 25 -8.56 -8.28 -19.32
CA PHE A 25 -9.80 -8.19 -18.53
C PHE A 25 -9.58 -8.53 -17.04
N ASP A 26 -8.56 -9.31 -16.76
CA ASP A 26 -8.17 -9.78 -15.44
C ASP A 26 -7.10 -8.89 -14.77
N GLY A 27 -6.65 -7.85 -15.47
CA GLY A 27 -5.62 -6.94 -15.00
C GLY A 27 -4.19 -7.50 -14.99
N ASN A 28 -3.95 -8.67 -15.62
CA ASN A 28 -2.62 -9.30 -15.67
C ASN A 28 -1.77 -8.87 -16.88
N GLY A 29 -2.29 -8.00 -17.71
CA GLY A 29 -1.69 -7.59 -18.98
C GLY A 29 -2.18 -8.45 -20.15
N MET A 30 -2.40 -7.84 -21.32
CA MET A 30 -2.79 -8.55 -22.52
C MET A 30 -1.61 -9.38 -23.04
N PRO A 31 -1.76 -10.71 -23.18
CA PRO A 31 -0.69 -11.57 -23.69
C PRO A 31 -0.27 -11.21 -25.12
N ILE A 32 1.02 -11.32 -25.42
CA ILE A 32 1.55 -11.14 -26.77
C ILE A 32 1.59 -12.49 -27.49
N ALA A 33 0.91 -12.60 -28.61
CA ALA A 33 0.89 -13.83 -29.40
C ALA A 33 2.31 -14.28 -29.79
N GLY A 34 2.61 -15.56 -29.59
CA GLY A 34 3.92 -16.14 -29.89
C GLY A 34 5.05 -15.82 -28.92
N ARG A 35 4.76 -15.16 -27.78
CA ARG A 35 5.75 -14.86 -26.75
C ARG A 35 5.24 -15.28 -25.37
N GLU A 36 5.61 -16.46 -24.95
CA GLU A 36 5.19 -17.01 -23.66
C GLU A 36 5.60 -16.09 -22.49
N GLY A 37 4.65 -15.80 -21.60
CA GLY A 37 4.87 -14.94 -20.42
C GLY A 37 5.06 -13.44 -20.70
N ALA A 38 5.01 -13.01 -21.97
CA ALA A 38 5.08 -11.60 -22.34
C ALA A 38 3.68 -10.97 -22.44
N THR A 39 3.57 -9.72 -21.94
CA THR A 39 2.33 -8.94 -21.99
C THR A 39 2.58 -7.56 -22.57
N LEU A 40 1.55 -6.95 -23.19
CA LEU A 40 1.63 -5.59 -23.76
C LEU A 40 1.91 -4.52 -22.70
N ALA A 41 1.32 -4.69 -21.53
CA ALA A 41 1.46 -3.74 -20.39
C ALA A 41 1.72 -4.52 -19.09
N PRO A 42 2.27 -3.86 -18.06
CA PRO A 42 2.48 -4.48 -16.76
C PRO A 42 1.14 -4.86 -16.10
N PRO A 43 1.15 -5.87 -15.22
CA PRO A 43 -0.03 -6.23 -14.46
C PRO A 43 -0.47 -5.08 -13.54
N LEU A 44 -1.77 -4.84 -13.51
CA LEU A 44 -2.45 -4.00 -12.53
C LEU A 44 -2.90 -4.84 -11.32
N ALA A 45 -3.02 -6.16 -11.50
CA ALA A 45 -3.33 -7.10 -10.44
C ALA A 45 -2.21 -7.12 -9.40
N GLY A 46 -2.55 -6.87 -8.13
CA GLY A 46 -1.58 -6.81 -7.03
C GLY A 46 -0.54 -5.68 -7.14
N SER A 47 -0.80 -4.66 -7.98
CA SER A 47 0.16 -3.58 -8.24
C SER A 47 0.28 -2.62 -7.05
N LYS A 48 1.42 -2.64 -6.36
CA LYS A 48 1.72 -1.65 -5.29
C LYS A 48 1.63 -0.21 -5.83
N THR A 49 2.15 0.08 -7.02
CA THR A 49 2.08 1.42 -7.64
C THR A 49 0.63 1.87 -7.89
N ALA A 50 -0.26 0.96 -8.29
CA ALA A 50 -1.66 1.31 -8.55
C ALA A 50 -2.41 1.74 -7.28
N VAL A 51 -2.02 1.24 -6.11
CA VAL A 51 -2.68 1.54 -4.84
C VAL A 51 -1.96 2.59 -3.98
N GLN A 52 -0.69 2.88 -4.27
CA GLN A 52 0.14 3.81 -3.51
C GLN A 52 -0.28 5.27 -3.74
N GLY A 53 -0.68 5.97 -2.69
CA GLY A 53 -1.01 7.39 -2.72
C GLY A 53 -1.89 7.80 -3.92
N ASP A 54 -1.41 8.73 -4.70
CA ASP A 54 -2.05 9.24 -5.93
C ASP A 54 -1.30 8.83 -7.22
N ALA A 55 -0.37 7.85 -7.14
CA ALA A 55 0.51 7.45 -8.24
C ALA A 55 -0.27 7.07 -9.52
N ILE A 56 -1.36 6.31 -9.39
CA ILE A 56 -2.17 5.92 -10.55
C ILE A 56 -2.81 7.13 -11.24
N VAL A 57 -3.20 8.16 -10.49
CA VAL A 57 -3.75 9.40 -11.06
C VAL A 57 -2.66 10.17 -11.80
N ARG A 58 -1.44 10.24 -11.26
CA ARG A 58 -0.27 10.85 -11.92
C ARG A 58 0.05 10.15 -13.24
N VAL A 59 0.01 8.82 -13.24
CA VAL A 59 0.16 8.03 -14.47
C VAL A 59 -0.95 8.33 -15.47
N MET A 60 -2.20 8.42 -15.03
CA MET A 60 -3.32 8.78 -15.91
C MET A 60 -3.18 10.19 -16.49
N MET A 61 -2.60 11.13 -15.75
CA MET A 61 -2.38 12.50 -16.24
C MET A 61 -1.28 12.59 -17.31
N ASN A 62 -0.13 11.97 -17.07
CA ASN A 62 1.06 12.19 -17.89
C ASN A 62 1.60 10.96 -18.60
N GLY A 63 1.02 9.78 -18.35
CA GLY A 63 1.54 8.52 -18.87
C GLY A 63 2.67 7.94 -18.01
N LEU A 64 3.15 6.77 -18.41
CA LEU A 64 4.24 6.03 -17.77
C LEU A 64 5.16 5.43 -18.82
N THR A 65 6.46 5.54 -18.64
CA THR A 65 7.48 5.04 -19.55
C THR A 65 8.62 4.36 -18.81
N GLY A 66 9.47 3.67 -19.55
CA GLY A 66 10.66 2.99 -19.04
C GLY A 66 10.37 1.59 -18.48
N PRO A 67 11.39 0.92 -17.94
CA PRO A 67 11.24 -0.40 -17.36
C PRO A 67 10.41 -0.32 -16.08
N ILE A 68 9.55 -1.31 -15.86
CA ILE A 68 8.73 -1.45 -14.66
C ILE A 68 9.10 -2.75 -13.98
N ASN A 69 9.61 -2.69 -12.76
CA ASN A 69 10.16 -3.85 -12.04
C ASN A 69 11.20 -4.63 -12.87
N GLY A 70 12.08 -3.91 -13.57
CA GLY A 70 13.14 -4.49 -14.41
C GLY A 70 12.67 -5.06 -15.75
N LYS A 71 11.37 -4.97 -16.09
CA LYS A 71 10.81 -5.42 -17.37
C LYS A 71 10.46 -4.24 -18.25
N THR A 72 10.79 -4.34 -19.55
CA THR A 72 10.34 -3.39 -20.58
C THR A 72 9.11 -3.95 -21.25
N TYR A 73 8.10 -3.11 -21.45
CA TYR A 73 6.84 -3.44 -22.10
C TYR A 73 6.75 -2.76 -23.46
N GLU A 74 6.08 -3.40 -24.43
CA GLU A 74 5.96 -2.84 -25.80
C GLU A 74 5.03 -1.62 -25.84
N ALA A 75 3.96 -1.63 -25.02
CA ALA A 75 3.05 -0.51 -24.94
C ALA A 75 3.49 0.48 -23.84
N GLN A 76 3.52 1.76 -24.18
CA GLN A 76 3.62 2.83 -23.21
C GLN A 76 2.23 3.20 -22.69
N MET A 77 2.12 3.48 -21.41
CA MET A 77 0.90 4.06 -20.85
C MET A 77 0.80 5.52 -21.29
N VAL A 78 -0.11 5.77 -22.25
CA VAL A 78 -0.34 7.12 -22.79
C VAL A 78 -1.13 8.00 -21.80
N PRO A 79 -0.93 9.33 -21.82
CA PRO A 79 -1.72 10.25 -21.02
C PRO A 79 -3.21 10.18 -21.33
N MET A 80 -4.05 10.20 -20.29
CA MET A 80 -5.51 10.24 -20.38
C MET A 80 -6.07 11.59 -19.87
N ALA A 81 -5.22 12.61 -19.75
CA ALA A 81 -5.56 13.91 -19.19
C ALA A 81 -6.66 14.68 -19.93
N THR A 82 -6.96 14.32 -21.20
CA THR A 82 -8.07 14.89 -21.97
C THR A 82 -9.46 14.51 -21.43
N ASN A 83 -9.54 13.42 -20.67
CA ASN A 83 -10.77 13.02 -19.99
C ASN A 83 -11.04 13.91 -18.78
N ASN A 84 -12.32 14.06 -18.41
CA ASN A 84 -12.69 14.86 -17.24
C ASN A 84 -12.31 14.17 -15.93
N ASP A 85 -12.31 14.94 -14.84
CA ASP A 85 -11.86 14.46 -13.52
C ASP A 85 -12.72 13.33 -12.96
N GLN A 86 -14.02 13.28 -13.28
CA GLN A 86 -14.89 12.20 -12.84
C GLN A 86 -14.53 10.88 -13.53
N TRP A 87 -14.28 10.92 -14.84
CA TRP A 87 -13.88 9.76 -15.63
C TRP A 87 -12.58 9.14 -15.07
N ILE A 88 -11.57 10.00 -14.77
CA ILE A 88 -10.31 9.56 -14.20
C ILE A 88 -10.51 9.00 -12.78
N ALA A 89 -11.31 9.67 -11.94
CA ALA A 89 -11.62 9.19 -10.60
C ALA A 89 -12.32 7.83 -10.61
N ASP A 90 -13.25 7.62 -11.54
CA ASP A 90 -14.02 6.37 -11.66
C ASP A 90 -13.11 5.19 -12.05
N VAL A 91 -12.34 5.32 -13.13
CA VAL A 91 -11.48 4.23 -13.63
C VAL A 91 -10.33 3.93 -12.67
N THR A 92 -9.71 4.95 -12.07
CA THR A 92 -8.64 4.73 -11.09
C THR A 92 -9.16 4.08 -9.82
N SER A 93 -10.35 4.47 -9.35
CA SER A 93 -11.02 3.81 -8.22
C SER A 93 -11.32 2.34 -8.50
N TYR A 94 -11.81 2.02 -9.71
CA TYR A 94 -12.03 0.64 -10.12
C TYR A 94 -10.72 -0.16 -10.08
N ILE A 95 -9.65 0.31 -10.73
CA ILE A 95 -8.35 -0.37 -10.74
C ILE A 95 -7.82 -0.59 -9.32
N ARG A 96 -7.99 0.38 -8.43
CA ARG A 96 -7.55 0.30 -7.03
C ARG A 96 -8.34 -0.70 -6.18
N LYS A 97 -9.53 -1.12 -6.62
CA LYS A 97 -10.41 -2.07 -5.90
C LYS A 97 -10.56 -3.42 -6.62
N ALA A 98 -10.26 -3.48 -7.90
CA ALA A 98 -10.31 -4.70 -8.71
C ALA A 98 -8.99 -5.48 -8.62
N PHE A 99 -8.98 -6.67 -9.19
CA PHE A 99 -7.78 -7.47 -9.44
C PHE A 99 -6.99 -7.84 -8.17
N GLY A 100 -7.69 -8.02 -7.04
CA GLY A 100 -7.05 -8.30 -5.75
C GLY A 100 -6.44 -7.07 -5.06
N ASN A 101 -6.56 -5.89 -5.65
CA ASN A 101 -6.12 -4.64 -5.05
C ASN A 101 -7.08 -4.17 -3.94
N ASN A 102 -6.55 -3.50 -2.93
CA ASN A 102 -7.36 -2.92 -1.83
C ASN A 102 -7.00 -1.46 -1.54
N GLY A 103 -6.84 -0.64 -2.58
CA GLY A 103 -6.59 0.80 -2.43
C GLY A 103 -7.85 1.59 -2.10
N LYS A 104 -7.69 2.81 -1.58
CA LYS A 104 -8.79 3.75 -1.33
C LYS A 104 -9.36 4.27 -2.65
N LEU A 105 -10.65 4.62 -2.66
CA LEU A 105 -11.27 5.29 -3.81
C LEU A 105 -10.63 6.66 -4.06
N VAL A 106 -10.64 7.07 -5.30
CA VAL A 106 -10.14 8.39 -5.74
C VAL A 106 -11.33 9.33 -5.90
N GLU A 107 -11.27 10.47 -5.24
CA GLU A 107 -12.31 11.49 -5.35
C GLU A 107 -12.03 12.44 -6.53
N LYS A 108 -13.10 12.91 -7.19
CA LYS A 108 -13.00 13.91 -8.28
C LYS A 108 -12.16 15.14 -7.89
N LYS A 109 -12.31 15.63 -6.63
CA LYS A 109 -11.53 16.78 -6.16
C LYS A 109 -10.03 16.54 -6.08
N GLN A 110 -9.61 15.29 -5.79
CA GLN A 110 -8.19 14.90 -5.79
C GLN A 110 -7.62 14.92 -7.21
N VAL A 111 -8.39 14.42 -8.19
CA VAL A 111 -8.00 14.48 -9.60
C VAL A 111 -7.86 15.92 -10.08
N ALA A 112 -8.82 16.80 -9.74
CA ALA A 112 -8.77 18.22 -10.10
C ALA A 112 -7.53 18.93 -9.50
N ALA A 113 -7.17 18.63 -8.25
CA ALA A 113 -5.99 19.18 -7.59
C ALA A 113 -4.70 18.74 -8.31
N LEU A 114 -4.58 17.44 -8.62
CA LEU A 114 -3.43 16.89 -9.34
C LEU A 114 -3.32 17.43 -10.77
N ARG A 115 -4.45 17.59 -11.48
CA ARG A 115 -4.45 18.21 -12.81
C ARG A 115 -3.86 19.62 -12.77
N LYS A 116 -4.20 20.40 -11.75
CA LYS A 116 -3.64 21.75 -11.56
C LYS A 116 -2.14 21.68 -11.24
N GLU A 117 -1.74 20.80 -10.32
CA GLU A 117 -0.34 20.60 -9.94
C GLU A 117 0.52 20.21 -11.15
N LEU A 118 0.05 19.25 -11.95
CA LEU A 118 0.77 18.65 -13.05
C LEU A 118 0.61 19.41 -14.38
N SER A 119 -0.06 20.57 -14.39
CA SER A 119 -0.39 21.32 -15.61
C SER A 119 0.83 21.72 -16.49
N LYS A 120 2.01 21.79 -15.90
CA LYS A 120 3.27 22.12 -16.60
C LYS A 120 4.09 20.88 -16.96
N ARG A 121 3.71 19.68 -16.49
CA ARG A 121 4.44 18.47 -16.81
C ARG A 121 4.02 17.94 -18.18
N ILE A 122 4.96 17.84 -19.09
CA ILE A 122 4.75 17.34 -20.46
C ILE A 122 5.36 15.97 -20.69
N THR A 123 6.16 15.46 -19.75
CA THR A 123 6.85 14.17 -19.88
C THR A 123 6.11 13.09 -19.12
N PRO A 124 6.10 11.85 -19.64
CA PRO A 124 5.65 10.70 -18.86
C PRO A 124 6.42 10.53 -17.56
N TRP A 125 5.85 9.83 -16.61
CA TRP A 125 6.55 9.42 -15.39
C TRP A 125 7.44 8.21 -15.67
N SER A 126 8.55 8.07 -14.93
CA SER A 126 9.19 6.78 -14.72
C SER A 126 8.74 6.18 -13.38
N ILE A 127 8.97 4.88 -13.17
CA ILE A 127 8.68 4.24 -11.89
C ILE A 127 9.52 4.85 -10.76
N GLU A 128 10.77 5.15 -11.04
CA GLU A 128 11.70 5.75 -10.07
C GLU A 128 11.23 7.14 -9.63
N GLU A 129 10.80 7.97 -10.58
CA GLU A 129 10.22 9.28 -10.27
C GLU A 129 8.97 9.17 -9.39
N LEU A 130 8.06 8.22 -9.71
CA LEU A 130 6.86 8.00 -8.91
C LEU A 130 7.22 7.50 -7.51
N GLN A 131 8.09 6.51 -7.41
CA GLN A 131 8.51 5.97 -6.12
C GLN A 131 9.18 7.02 -5.24
N ALA A 132 9.94 7.95 -5.82
CA ALA A 132 10.56 9.05 -5.09
C ALA A 132 9.57 10.04 -4.46
N LEU A 133 8.29 10.01 -4.88
CA LEU A 133 7.24 10.86 -4.30
C LEU A 133 6.62 10.30 -3.01
N TYR A 134 6.87 9.04 -2.69
CA TYR A 134 6.22 8.34 -1.58
C TYR A 134 7.23 7.75 -0.62
N PRO A 135 6.86 7.61 0.65
CA PRO A 135 7.66 6.88 1.61
C PRO A 135 7.95 5.45 1.11
N GLN A 136 9.19 5.01 1.26
CA GLN A 136 9.62 3.69 0.82
C GLN A 136 9.93 2.79 2.02
N PRO A 137 9.70 1.48 1.92
CA PRO A 137 10.09 0.53 2.95
C PRO A 137 11.58 0.64 3.27
N LEU A 138 11.91 0.70 4.55
CA LEU A 138 13.28 0.61 5.02
C LEU A 138 13.87 -0.74 4.64
N LYS A 139 15.11 -0.71 4.17
CA LYS A 139 15.88 -1.92 3.82
C LYS A 139 16.55 -2.50 5.06
N ASN A 140 17.22 -3.65 4.89
CA ASN A 140 18.03 -4.28 5.91
C ASN A 140 17.26 -4.73 7.16
N ARG A 141 16.09 -5.32 6.94
CA ARG A 141 15.16 -5.79 8.00
C ARG A 141 15.78 -6.87 8.90
N SER A 142 16.75 -7.63 8.40
CA SER A 142 17.49 -8.63 9.20
C SER A 142 18.30 -8.03 10.35
N ALA A 143 18.55 -6.72 10.33
CA ALA A 143 19.23 -6.01 11.43
C ALA A 143 18.25 -5.48 12.49
N TRP A 144 16.93 -5.65 12.32
CA TRP A 144 15.94 -5.21 13.28
C TRP A 144 15.84 -6.22 14.42
N LYS A 145 15.66 -5.72 15.64
CA LYS A 145 15.30 -6.57 16.78
C LYS A 145 13.79 -6.50 16.98
N LEU A 146 13.16 -7.66 16.95
CA LEU A 146 11.71 -7.77 17.08
C LEU A 146 11.35 -8.40 18.41
N THR A 147 10.32 -7.86 19.04
CA THR A 147 9.78 -8.38 20.30
C THR A 147 8.27 -8.21 20.31
N ALA A 148 7.58 -9.07 21.06
CA ALA A 148 6.13 -9.00 21.21
C ALA A 148 5.73 -9.41 22.64
N SER A 149 4.58 -8.96 23.09
CA SER A 149 3.99 -9.40 24.36
C SER A 149 3.51 -10.85 24.34
N HIS A 150 3.14 -11.34 23.15
CA HIS A 150 2.60 -12.67 22.88
C HIS A 150 3.25 -13.24 21.63
N GLY A 151 3.23 -14.56 21.42
CA GLY A 151 3.79 -15.19 20.24
C GLY A 151 5.30 -14.94 20.06
N THR A 152 6.08 -14.85 21.12
CA THR A 152 7.46 -14.35 21.15
C THR A 152 8.46 -15.15 20.33
N LYS A 153 8.14 -16.39 19.95
CA LYS A 153 9.04 -17.27 19.17
C LYS A 153 8.98 -17.01 17.67
N ASP A 154 7.91 -16.41 17.18
CA ASP A 154 7.61 -16.29 15.76
C ASP A 154 7.68 -14.84 15.25
N VAL A 155 8.25 -13.92 16.02
CA VAL A 155 8.31 -12.48 15.70
C VAL A 155 8.99 -12.20 14.35
N ASP A 156 9.99 -12.97 13.98
CA ASP A 156 10.74 -12.78 12.73
C ASP A 156 9.88 -13.05 11.48
N LYS A 157 8.82 -13.84 11.62
CA LYS A 157 7.87 -14.11 10.53
C LYS A 157 7.06 -12.88 10.11
N ALA A 158 7.04 -11.84 10.93
CA ALA A 158 6.40 -10.58 10.57
C ALA A 158 7.18 -9.73 9.57
N VAL A 159 8.45 -10.08 9.27
CA VAL A 159 9.35 -9.30 8.40
C VAL A 159 10.19 -10.17 7.47
N ASP A 160 9.85 -11.44 7.28
CA ASP A 160 10.65 -12.39 6.50
C ASP A 160 10.44 -12.29 4.98
N GLY A 161 9.44 -11.52 4.54
CA GLY A 161 9.09 -11.34 3.13
C GLY A 161 8.19 -12.46 2.57
N ASP A 162 7.72 -13.38 3.40
CA ASP A 162 6.84 -14.48 3.01
C ASP A 162 5.42 -14.27 3.56
N LEU A 163 4.48 -13.87 2.71
CA LEU A 163 3.07 -13.72 3.07
C LEU A 163 2.37 -15.04 3.47
N ALA A 164 3.02 -16.20 3.29
CA ALA A 164 2.50 -17.48 3.76
C ALA A 164 2.83 -17.74 5.24
N SER A 165 3.90 -17.17 5.75
CA SER A 165 4.28 -17.20 7.16
C SER A 165 3.61 -16.06 7.93
N ARG A 166 3.62 -16.10 9.27
CA ARG A 166 3.10 -15.02 10.11
C ARG A 166 3.61 -15.09 11.55
N TRP A 167 3.69 -13.94 12.17
CA TRP A 167 3.56 -13.82 13.61
C TRP A 167 2.07 -13.81 13.99
N ASP A 168 1.69 -14.43 15.12
CA ASP A 168 0.38 -14.21 15.71
C ASP A 168 0.42 -14.23 17.26
N SER A 169 -0.63 -13.70 17.87
CA SER A 169 -0.72 -13.54 19.32
C SER A 169 -0.96 -14.86 20.08
N HIS A 170 -1.19 -15.98 19.40
CA HIS A 170 -1.58 -17.28 20.00
C HIS A 170 -2.75 -17.20 20.99
N GLY A 171 -3.55 -16.13 20.91
CA GLY A 171 -4.71 -15.90 21.79
C GLY A 171 -5.65 -14.85 21.25
N SER A 172 -6.85 -14.77 21.82
CA SER A 172 -7.84 -13.76 21.48
C SER A 172 -7.27 -12.37 21.68
N GLN A 173 -7.61 -11.46 20.76
CA GLN A 173 -7.17 -10.07 20.86
C GLN A 173 -7.67 -9.44 22.16
N ALA A 174 -6.75 -8.85 22.91
CA ALA A 174 -7.00 -8.14 24.16
C ALA A 174 -6.22 -6.82 24.20
N PRO A 175 -6.71 -5.83 24.93
CA PRO A 175 -5.93 -4.62 25.18
C PRO A 175 -4.55 -4.95 25.76
N ASP A 176 -3.58 -4.07 25.52
CA ASP A 176 -2.19 -4.18 25.97
C ASP A 176 -1.34 -5.27 25.30
N MET A 177 -1.86 -6.01 24.34
CA MET A 177 -1.02 -6.77 23.44
C MET A 177 -0.21 -5.82 22.56
N TRP A 178 1.08 -6.10 22.35
CA TRP A 178 1.93 -5.24 21.53
C TRP A 178 2.94 -6.04 20.72
N PHE A 179 3.35 -5.43 19.60
CA PHE A 179 4.47 -5.85 18.76
C PHE A 179 5.44 -4.66 18.64
N GLN A 180 6.74 -4.90 18.79
CA GLN A 180 7.77 -3.85 18.81
C GLN A 180 8.89 -4.18 17.82
N ILE A 181 9.33 -3.12 17.15
CA ILE A 181 10.47 -3.11 16.25
C ILE A 181 11.52 -2.16 16.83
N ASP A 182 12.74 -2.63 17.03
CA ASP A 182 13.90 -1.81 17.37
C ASP A 182 14.83 -1.77 16.17
N LEU A 183 15.00 -0.57 15.61
CA LEU A 183 15.90 -0.31 14.49
C LEU A 183 17.35 -0.22 14.98
N PRO A 184 18.35 -0.53 14.15
CA PRO A 184 19.76 -0.39 14.52
C PRO A 184 20.12 1.03 14.95
N GLU A 185 19.55 2.03 14.28
CA GLU A 185 19.76 3.45 14.55
C GLU A 185 18.46 4.25 14.46
N ALA A 186 18.45 5.44 15.06
CA ALA A 186 17.30 6.33 14.98
C ALA A 186 17.13 6.87 13.57
N THR A 187 15.97 6.61 12.97
CA THR A 187 15.64 6.88 11.57
C THR A 187 14.35 7.71 11.49
N ASP A 188 14.24 8.57 10.49
CA ASP A 188 13.01 9.29 10.21
C ASP A 188 11.99 8.36 9.55
N ILE A 189 10.83 8.18 10.19
CA ILE A 189 9.78 7.24 9.83
C ILE A 189 8.53 8.01 9.41
N SER A 190 7.92 7.60 8.31
CA SER A 190 6.68 8.18 7.78
C SER A 190 5.44 7.33 8.06
N GLY A 191 5.60 6.07 8.46
CA GLY A 191 4.49 5.16 8.71
C GLY A 191 4.88 3.70 8.69
N LEU A 192 3.86 2.85 8.67
CA LEU A 192 3.98 1.39 8.61
C LEU A 192 3.02 0.83 7.57
N VAL A 193 3.34 -0.35 7.04
CA VAL A 193 2.37 -1.23 6.36
C VAL A 193 2.25 -2.50 7.18
N LEU A 194 1.03 -2.92 7.47
CA LEU A 194 0.72 -4.21 8.07
C LEU A 194 -0.10 -5.03 7.09
N ASP A 195 0.34 -6.24 6.81
CA ASP A 195 -0.38 -7.17 5.94
C ASP A 195 -0.83 -8.39 6.76
N THR A 196 -2.12 -8.69 6.70
CA THR A 196 -2.70 -9.87 7.36
C THR A 196 -2.74 -11.10 6.45
N GLY A 197 -2.19 -11.02 5.23
CA GLY A 197 -2.14 -12.11 4.27
C GLY A 197 -3.49 -12.80 4.10
N LYS A 198 -3.51 -14.13 4.28
CA LYS A 198 -4.73 -14.95 4.24
C LYS A 198 -5.57 -14.90 5.53
N SER A 199 -5.05 -14.29 6.58
CA SER A 199 -5.73 -14.18 7.89
C SER A 199 -6.62 -12.94 7.96
N HIS A 200 -7.58 -12.84 7.06
CA HIS A 200 -8.39 -11.62 6.84
C HIS A 200 -9.10 -11.05 8.07
N ASN A 201 -9.30 -11.87 9.11
CA ASN A 201 -9.95 -11.44 10.36
C ASN A 201 -8.97 -11.07 11.47
N ASP A 202 -7.67 -11.24 11.27
CA ASP A 202 -6.66 -11.14 12.31
C ASP A 202 -6.01 -9.75 12.42
N TYR A 203 -6.61 -8.73 11.79
CA TYR A 203 -6.18 -7.33 11.93
C TYR A 203 -6.50 -6.78 13.34
N PRO A 204 -5.72 -5.82 13.87
CA PRO A 204 -5.99 -5.23 15.18
C PRO A 204 -7.33 -4.49 15.17
N ARG A 205 -8.23 -4.77 16.11
CA ARG A 205 -9.56 -4.09 16.14
C ARG A 205 -9.45 -2.62 16.43
N GLN A 206 -8.58 -2.26 17.34
CA GLN A 206 -8.16 -0.88 17.59
C GLN A 206 -6.66 -0.90 17.89
N TYR A 207 -5.95 0.11 17.49
CA TYR A 207 -4.51 0.19 17.67
C TYR A 207 -4.07 1.58 18.10
N LYS A 208 -2.88 1.64 18.68
CA LYS A 208 -2.04 2.84 18.79
C LYS A 208 -0.62 2.50 18.36
N ILE A 209 0.05 3.49 17.76
CA ILE A 209 1.47 3.39 17.38
C ILE A 209 2.22 4.45 18.19
N GLU A 210 3.24 4.01 18.90
CA GLU A 210 4.07 4.84 19.77
C GLU A 210 5.53 4.72 19.30
N LEU A 211 6.26 5.81 19.40
CA LEU A 211 7.66 5.91 19.02
C LEU A 211 8.54 6.18 20.22
N SER A 212 9.80 5.73 20.15
CA SER A 212 10.80 5.96 21.16
C SER A 212 12.20 6.10 20.54
N LEU A 213 13.05 6.93 21.12
CA LEU A 213 14.46 7.05 20.75
C LEU A 213 15.36 6.06 21.52
N ASN A 214 14.92 5.53 22.65
CA ASN A 214 15.70 4.66 23.53
C ASN A 214 15.05 3.30 23.86
N GLY A 215 13.82 3.06 23.39
CA GLY A 215 13.06 1.82 23.61
C GLY A 215 12.41 1.68 24.98
N THR A 216 12.58 2.66 25.87
CA THR A 216 12.06 2.63 27.25
C THR A 216 11.09 3.76 27.55
N GLU A 217 11.35 4.95 27.03
CA GLU A 217 10.48 6.12 27.13
C GLU A 217 9.68 6.26 25.86
N TRP A 218 8.35 6.23 25.96
CA TRP A 218 7.43 6.25 24.83
C TRP A 218 6.73 7.60 24.74
N GLU A 219 6.74 8.16 23.55
CA GLU A 219 6.00 9.39 23.25
C GLU A 219 4.49 9.13 23.22
N LYS A 220 3.70 10.19 23.18
CA LYS A 220 2.26 10.06 22.88
C LYS A 220 2.07 9.35 21.54
N PRO A 221 0.99 8.56 21.37
CA PRO A 221 0.74 7.89 20.11
C PRO A 221 0.80 8.84 18.92
N VAL A 222 1.64 8.51 17.93
CA VAL A 222 1.74 9.27 16.67
C VAL A 222 0.56 8.97 15.75
N LEU A 223 -0.05 7.79 15.93
CA LEU A 223 -1.24 7.36 15.22
C LEU A 223 -2.04 6.39 16.09
N GLN A 224 -3.36 6.48 16.02
CA GLN A 224 -4.28 5.55 16.67
C GLN A 224 -5.59 5.45 15.90
N GLY A 225 -6.27 4.34 15.97
CA GLY A 225 -7.52 4.14 15.23
C GLY A 225 -8.03 2.72 15.23
N LYS A 226 -8.87 2.40 14.25
CA LYS A 226 -9.34 1.05 13.96
C LYS A 226 -8.41 0.43 12.91
N GLY A 227 -8.07 -0.84 13.08
CA GLY A 227 -7.31 -1.58 12.09
C GLY A 227 -8.16 -1.94 10.86
N GLU A 228 -7.47 -2.33 9.81
CA GLU A 228 -8.08 -2.71 8.53
C GLU A 228 -7.57 -4.10 8.12
N ALA A 229 -8.43 -4.86 7.44
CA ALA A 229 -8.08 -6.19 6.92
C ALA A 229 -7.20 -6.08 5.68
N GLY A 230 -6.38 -7.10 5.45
CA GLY A 230 -5.48 -7.17 4.29
C GLY A 230 -4.22 -6.34 4.49
N SER A 231 -3.71 -5.75 3.41
CA SER A 231 -2.57 -4.86 3.45
C SER A 231 -3.05 -3.44 3.76
N ALA A 232 -2.72 -2.93 4.95
CA ALA A 232 -3.15 -1.64 5.45
C ALA A 232 -1.95 -0.71 5.68
N GLU A 233 -2.06 0.51 5.17
CA GLU A 233 -1.03 1.55 5.30
C GLU A 233 -1.40 2.52 6.43
N TYR A 234 -0.49 2.68 7.37
CA TYR A 234 -0.61 3.53 8.57
C TYR A 234 0.37 4.70 8.47
N LEU A 235 0.02 5.72 7.70
CA LEU A 235 0.86 6.91 7.51
C LEU A 235 0.74 7.87 8.70
N PHE A 236 1.86 8.37 9.18
CA PHE A 236 1.91 9.38 10.23
C PHE A 236 1.53 10.76 9.67
N PRO A 237 0.89 11.63 10.44
CA PRO A 237 0.55 13.00 10.00
C PRO A 237 1.78 13.80 9.55
N LYS A 238 2.94 13.50 10.12
CA LYS A 238 4.26 14.01 9.74
C LYS A 238 5.32 12.97 10.10
N PRO A 239 6.42 12.91 9.36
CA PRO A 239 7.54 12.04 9.73
C PRO A 239 8.06 12.34 11.14
N ALA A 240 8.50 11.30 11.82
CA ALA A 240 9.05 11.41 13.16
C ALA A 240 10.30 10.53 13.30
N LYS A 241 11.30 11.00 14.04
CA LYS A 241 12.53 10.27 14.27
C LYS A 241 12.35 9.27 15.41
N ALA A 242 12.64 8.00 15.17
CA ALA A 242 12.54 6.95 16.17
C ALA A 242 13.59 5.85 15.97
N LYS A 243 13.97 5.20 17.06
CA LYS A 243 14.74 3.97 17.08
C LYS A 243 13.85 2.76 17.36
N SER A 244 12.79 2.96 18.14
CA SER A 244 11.84 1.90 18.49
C SER A 244 10.42 2.32 18.14
N ILE A 245 9.66 1.36 17.61
CA ILE A 245 8.27 1.53 17.20
C ILE A 245 7.48 0.45 17.91
N ARG A 246 6.42 0.82 18.62
CA ARG A 246 5.49 -0.12 19.25
C ARG A 246 4.10 0.03 18.67
N ILE A 247 3.54 -1.06 18.21
CA ILE A 247 2.15 -1.18 17.80
C ILE A 247 1.44 -1.90 18.94
N SER A 248 0.47 -1.25 19.56
CA SER A 248 -0.31 -1.83 20.65
C SER A 248 -1.76 -2.03 20.21
N GLN A 249 -2.30 -3.21 20.49
CA GLN A 249 -3.72 -3.48 20.41
C GLN A 249 -4.44 -2.78 21.56
N THR A 250 -5.47 -2.00 21.26
CA THR A 250 -6.28 -1.27 22.26
C THR A 250 -7.74 -1.72 22.29
N GLY A 251 -8.14 -2.57 21.33
CA GLY A 251 -9.45 -3.22 21.27
C GLY A 251 -9.40 -4.69 21.70
N GLU A 252 -10.54 -5.35 21.62
CA GLU A 252 -10.67 -6.78 21.91
C GLU A 252 -11.45 -7.53 20.81
N ALA A 253 -11.13 -8.81 20.62
CA ALA A 253 -11.91 -9.70 19.77
C ALA A 253 -11.76 -11.14 20.25
N LYS A 254 -12.80 -11.68 20.87
CA LYS A 254 -12.84 -13.08 21.35
C LYS A 254 -12.78 -14.05 20.17
N GLY A 255 -11.97 -15.09 20.31
CA GLY A 255 -11.82 -16.15 19.31
C GLY A 255 -11.08 -15.72 18.03
N THR A 256 -10.49 -14.52 18.00
CA THR A 256 -9.74 -14.00 16.85
C THR A 256 -8.34 -13.62 17.30
N TYR A 257 -7.31 -14.13 16.62
CA TYR A 257 -5.92 -13.75 16.90
C TYR A 257 -5.63 -12.37 16.33
N TRP A 258 -4.55 -11.77 16.74
CA TRP A 258 -3.88 -10.69 16.02
C TRP A 258 -2.70 -11.29 15.29
N SER A 259 -2.67 -11.14 13.96
CA SER A 259 -1.60 -11.67 13.12
C SER A 259 -0.96 -10.57 12.28
N ILE A 260 0.33 -10.73 12.02
CA ILE A 260 1.10 -9.94 11.06
C ILE A 260 1.82 -10.93 10.14
N HIS A 261 1.42 -10.97 8.87
CA HIS A 261 2.09 -11.76 7.85
C HIS A 261 3.28 -11.02 7.28
N GLU A 262 3.16 -9.71 7.14
CA GLU A 262 4.26 -8.85 6.71
C GLU A 262 4.11 -7.46 7.31
N LEU A 263 5.24 -6.90 7.75
CA LEU A 263 5.34 -5.55 8.30
C LEU A 263 6.45 -4.80 7.57
N GLU A 264 6.11 -3.62 7.06
CA GLU A 264 7.07 -2.69 6.48
C GLU A 264 7.12 -1.42 7.33
N VAL A 265 8.31 -0.93 7.61
CA VAL A 265 8.52 0.42 8.19
C VAL A 265 8.86 1.35 7.05
N LEU A 266 8.10 2.43 6.91
CA LEU A 266 8.24 3.39 5.82
C LEU A 266 9.14 4.55 6.25
N GLY A 267 10.26 4.74 5.55
CA GLY A 267 11.14 5.90 5.71
C GLY A 267 10.58 7.14 5.04
N VAL A 268 11.25 8.28 5.22
CA VAL A 268 10.90 9.53 4.53
C VAL A 268 11.38 9.52 3.08
N VAL A 269 10.68 10.27 2.25
CA VAL A 269 11.14 10.62 0.90
C VAL A 269 12.41 11.48 1.04
N LYS A 270 13.48 11.08 0.36
CA LYS A 270 14.76 11.82 0.31
C LYS A 270 14.75 12.83 -0.81
#